data_122d8f70dd78a2073151cf0b9a7247b8
#
_entry.id   122d8f70dd78a2073151cf0b9a7247b8
#
_cell.length_a   1.000
_cell.length_b   1.000
_cell.length_c   1.000
_cell.angle_alpha   90.00
_cell.angle_beta   90.00
_cell.angle_gamma   90.00
#
_symmetry.space_group_name_H-M   'P 1'
#
loop_
_entity.id
_entity.type
_entity.pdbx_description
1 polymer ?
#
loop_
_entity_poly.entity_id
_entity_poly.type
_entity_poly.pdbx_seq_one_letter_code
_entity_poly.pdbx_strand_id
1 'polypeptide(L)'
;MRIAAAILTLLLAAAPALGAVPIDGRWLVEDGTAVIAVGRCGASTCGHIERFVRSDPSRPHTDINNPDPALRDRPFLGLAVLSGFADAGDAWRGRIYDPKSGRTYKSIVRRQPDGSLKVQGCIAFICQTQHWVPVK
;
A
#
# COMPACT_ATOMS: atom_id res chain seq x y z
N MET A 1 -17.31 -58.21 32.36
CA MET A 1 -17.92 -57.16 31.54
C MET A 1 -16.87 -56.06 31.35
N ARG A 2 -16.25 -55.98 30.17
CA ARG A 2 -15.23 -54.98 29.86
C ARG A 2 -15.90 -53.90 29.02
N ILE A 3 -15.99 -52.68 29.57
CA ILE A 3 -16.51 -51.52 28.88
C ILE A 3 -15.30 -50.85 28.20
N ALA A 4 -15.24 -50.97 26.88
CA ALA A 4 -14.25 -50.24 26.09
C ALA A 4 -14.77 -48.79 25.87
N ALA A 5 -14.15 -47.82 26.52
CA ALA A 5 -14.42 -46.42 26.26
C ALA A 5 -13.71 -46.01 24.96
N ALA A 6 -14.48 -45.77 23.93
CA ALA A 6 -13.98 -45.18 22.69
C ALA A 6 -13.80 -43.67 22.91
N ILE A 7 -12.53 -43.23 22.94
CA ILE A 7 -12.19 -41.83 22.96
C ILE A 7 -12.29 -41.28 21.52
N LEU A 8 -13.34 -40.53 21.26
CA LEU A 8 -13.54 -39.84 19.99
C LEU A 8 -12.66 -38.57 19.98
N THR A 9 -11.50 -38.66 19.35
CA THR A 9 -10.61 -37.52 19.15
C THR A 9 -11.20 -36.61 18.08
N LEU A 10 -11.75 -35.48 18.50
CA LEU A 10 -12.25 -34.44 17.60
C LEU A 10 -11.04 -33.66 17.04
N LEU A 11 -10.63 -33.98 15.82
CA LEU A 11 -9.65 -33.15 15.09
C LEU A 11 -10.32 -31.83 14.71
N LEU A 12 -10.02 -30.77 15.46
CA LEU A 12 -10.30 -29.41 15.01
C LEU A 12 -9.35 -29.11 13.84
N ALA A 13 -9.86 -29.18 12.62
CA ALA A 13 -9.16 -28.63 11.46
C ALA A 13 -9.13 -27.10 11.60
N ALA A 14 -7.96 -26.53 11.91
CA ALA A 14 -7.76 -25.09 11.87
C ALA A 14 -7.90 -24.65 10.41
N ALA A 15 -8.93 -23.84 10.10
CA ALA A 15 -9.05 -23.19 8.81
C ALA A 15 -7.86 -22.21 8.62
N PRO A 16 -7.20 -22.17 7.43
CA PRO A 16 -6.14 -21.21 7.20
C PRO A 16 -6.70 -19.79 7.33
N ALA A 17 -6.01 -18.94 8.11
CA ALA A 17 -6.36 -17.53 8.20
C ALA A 17 -6.20 -16.89 6.82
N LEU A 18 -7.27 -16.29 6.28
CA LEU A 18 -7.22 -15.54 5.04
C LEU A 18 -6.45 -14.23 5.30
N GLY A 19 -5.39 -13.99 4.52
CA GLY A 19 -4.67 -12.73 4.52
C GLY A 19 -5.46 -11.60 3.87
N ALA A 20 -4.93 -10.38 3.90
CA ALA A 20 -5.50 -9.25 3.21
C ALA A 20 -5.49 -9.49 1.69
N VAL A 21 -6.50 -8.97 0.99
CA VAL A 21 -6.58 -9.08 -0.46
C VAL A 21 -5.35 -8.41 -1.09
N PRO A 22 -4.68 -9.06 -2.06
CA PRO A 22 -3.48 -8.50 -2.70
C PRO A 22 -3.72 -7.14 -3.31
N ILE A 23 -2.73 -6.25 -3.16
CA ILE A 23 -2.76 -4.87 -3.67
C ILE A 23 -1.81 -4.63 -4.84
N ASP A 24 -1.14 -5.69 -5.30
CA ASP A 24 -0.25 -5.63 -6.46
C ASP A 24 -1.00 -5.14 -7.70
N GLY A 25 -0.32 -4.38 -8.53
CA GLY A 25 -0.87 -3.87 -9.78
C GLY A 25 -0.44 -2.45 -10.08
N ARG A 26 -1.10 -1.86 -11.06
CA ARG A 26 -0.92 -0.47 -11.47
C ARG A 26 -2.15 0.33 -11.12
N TRP A 27 -1.93 1.45 -10.50
CA TRP A 27 -2.99 2.24 -9.90
C TRP A 27 -2.88 3.69 -10.31
N LEU A 28 -3.96 4.23 -10.87
CA LEU A 28 -4.10 5.67 -11.10
C LEU A 28 -4.49 6.33 -9.79
N VAL A 29 -3.69 7.31 -9.34
CA VAL A 29 -4.01 8.09 -8.15
C VAL A 29 -5.28 8.91 -8.31
N GLU A 30 -5.91 9.28 -7.19
CA GLU A 30 -7.24 9.90 -7.19
C GLU A 30 -7.35 11.16 -8.07
N ASP A 31 -6.33 12.01 -8.08
CA ASP A 31 -6.32 13.23 -8.91
C ASP A 31 -5.98 12.97 -10.39
N GLY A 32 -5.73 11.73 -10.77
CA GLY A 32 -5.45 11.31 -12.15
C GLY A 32 -4.09 11.72 -12.69
N THR A 33 -3.16 12.17 -11.84
CA THR A 33 -1.87 12.73 -12.30
C THR A 33 -0.79 11.69 -12.54
N ALA A 34 -0.82 10.57 -11.82
CA ALA A 34 0.24 9.57 -11.88
C ALA A 34 -0.28 8.14 -11.77
N VAL A 35 0.49 7.21 -12.28
CA VAL A 35 0.30 5.77 -12.09
C VAL A 35 1.37 5.25 -11.15
N ILE A 36 0.93 4.54 -10.11
CA ILE A 36 1.77 3.88 -9.13
C ILE A 36 1.80 2.38 -9.42
N ALA A 37 2.99 1.84 -9.60
CA ALA A 37 3.20 0.40 -9.70
C ALA A 37 3.45 -0.17 -8.31
N VAL A 38 2.59 -1.06 -7.86
CA VAL A 38 2.67 -1.72 -6.55
C VAL A 38 3.07 -3.17 -6.73
N GLY A 39 4.06 -3.61 -5.97
CA GLY A 39 4.56 -4.99 -6.01
C GLY A 39 5.58 -5.28 -4.91
N ARG A 40 6.16 -6.47 -4.97
CA ARG A 40 7.16 -6.91 -3.98
C ARG A 40 8.44 -6.08 -4.06
N CYS A 41 8.95 -5.70 -2.88
CA CYS A 41 10.23 -5.06 -2.67
C CYS A 41 10.97 -5.82 -1.56
N GLY A 42 11.67 -6.89 -1.93
CA GLY A 42 12.27 -7.76 -0.92
C GLY A 42 11.21 -8.43 -0.04
N ALA A 43 11.28 -8.23 1.28
CA ALA A 43 10.36 -8.83 2.25
C ALA A 43 9.03 -8.06 2.41
N SER A 44 8.90 -6.88 1.81
CA SER A 44 7.71 -6.04 1.91
C SER A 44 7.10 -5.76 0.53
N THR A 45 5.98 -5.04 0.53
CA THR A 45 5.34 -4.52 -0.68
C THR A 45 5.56 -3.01 -0.73
N CYS A 46 5.87 -2.48 -1.89
CA CYS A 46 6.08 -1.06 -2.12
C CYS A 46 5.37 -0.57 -3.38
N GLY A 47 5.29 0.73 -3.55
CA GLY A 47 4.71 1.35 -4.73
C GLY A 47 5.58 2.51 -5.22
N HIS A 48 5.89 2.51 -6.51
CA HIS A 48 6.73 3.51 -7.16
C HIS A 48 5.95 4.29 -8.20
N ILE A 49 6.27 5.56 -8.37
CA ILE A 49 5.73 6.35 -9.46
C ILE A 49 6.28 5.77 -10.78
N GLU A 50 5.42 5.10 -11.54
CA GLU A 50 5.77 4.48 -12.81
C GLU A 50 5.79 5.50 -13.95
N ARG A 51 4.77 6.38 -13.99
CA ARG A 51 4.63 7.43 -15.00
C ARG A 51 3.69 8.53 -14.55
N PHE A 52 3.83 9.68 -15.15
CA PHE A 52 2.86 10.76 -15.04
C PHE A 52 1.89 10.70 -16.23
N VAL A 53 0.61 10.88 -15.96
CA VAL A 53 -0.45 10.89 -16.99
C VAL A 53 -0.54 12.25 -17.64
N ARG A 54 -0.26 13.30 -16.87
CA ARG A 54 -0.25 14.68 -17.33
C ARG A 54 1.09 15.31 -17.05
N SER A 55 1.68 15.94 -18.06
CA SER A 55 2.85 16.78 -17.90
C SER A 55 2.41 18.17 -17.49
N ASP A 56 2.93 18.66 -16.37
CA ASP A 56 2.74 20.03 -15.92
C ASP A 56 4.12 20.67 -15.72
N PRO A 57 4.56 21.54 -16.66
CA PRO A 57 5.87 22.18 -16.56
C PRO A 57 6.03 23.09 -15.33
N SER A 58 4.94 23.49 -14.70
CA SER A 58 4.96 24.33 -13.50
C SER A 58 5.24 23.54 -12.22
N ARG A 59 5.15 22.22 -12.27
CA ARG A 59 5.38 21.34 -11.11
C ARG A 59 6.83 20.90 -11.05
N PRO A 60 7.39 20.74 -9.84
CA PRO A 60 8.71 20.14 -9.67
C PRO A 60 8.76 18.73 -10.27
N HIS A 61 9.90 18.37 -10.86
CA HIS A 61 10.17 17.02 -11.34
C HIS A 61 11.06 16.22 -10.40
N THR A 62 11.55 16.88 -9.36
CA THR A 62 12.41 16.30 -8.33
C THR A 62 11.82 16.49 -6.94
N ASP A 63 12.34 15.72 -6.00
CA ASP A 63 11.84 15.66 -4.61
C ASP A 63 12.31 16.87 -3.78
N ILE A 64 12.06 18.06 -4.28
CA ILE A 64 12.57 19.32 -3.73
C ILE A 64 12.11 19.60 -2.30
N ASN A 65 10.97 19.05 -1.88
CA ASN A 65 10.42 19.20 -0.54
C ASN A 65 10.89 18.14 0.45
N ASN A 66 11.80 17.25 0.03
CA ASN A 66 12.33 16.26 0.95
C ASN A 66 13.06 16.95 2.12
N PRO A 67 12.80 16.52 3.38
CA PRO A 67 13.50 17.07 4.53
C PRO A 67 15.01 16.81 4.51
N ASP A 68 15.46 15.72 3.86
CA ASP A 68 16.87 15.43 3.62
C ASP A 68 17.35 16.15 2.36
N PRO A 69 18.24 17.17 2.49
CA PRO A 69 18.77 17.89 1.33
C PRO A 69 19.45 16.97 0.28
N ALA A 70 20.05 15.87 0.72
CA ALA A 70 20.73 14.93 -0.18
C ALA A 70 19.78 14.19 -1.12
N LEU A 71 18.48 14.17 -0.81
CA LEU A 71 17.46 13.50 -1.60
C LEU A 71 16.63 14.44 -2.50
N ARG A 72 16.85 15.74 -2.41
CA ARG A 72 16.03 16.73 -3.12
C ARG A 72 16.20 16.72 -4.64
N ASP A 73 17.33 16.22 -5.13
CA ASP A 73 17.60 16.14 -6.57
C ASP A 73 17.11 14.83 -7.20
N ARG A 74 16.64 13.88 -6.40
CA ARG A 74 16.14 12.62 -6.97
C ARG A 74 14.86 12.86 -7.76
N PRO A 75 14.72 12.23 -8.94
CA PRO A 75 13.53 12.42 -9.76
C PRO A 75 12.30 11.80 -9.10
N PHE A 76 11.13 12.37 -9.35
CA PHE A 76 9.87 11.75 -8.95
C PHE A 76 9.58 10.46 -9.70
N LEU A 77 9.99 10.38 -10.96
CA LEU A 77 9.83 9.14 -11.72
C LEU A 77 10.66 8.01 -11.07
N GLY A 78 10.01 6.93 -10.71
CA GLY A 78 10.63 5.83 -9.97
C GLY A 78 10.66 6.00 -8.45
N LEU A 79 10.20 7.14 -7.91
CA LEU A 79 10.18 7.39 -6.48
C LEU A 79 9.22 6.42 -5.77
N ALA A 80 9.69 5.81 -4.67
CA ALA A 80 8.84 5.02 -3.79
C ALA A 80 7.94 5.94 -2.97
N VAL A 81 6.64 5.90 -3.23
CA VAL A 81 5.61 6.62 -2.46
C VAL A 81 4.93 5.73 -1.43
N LEU A 82 4.89 4.42 -1.68
CA LEU A 82 4.44 3.41 -0.72
C LEU A 82 5.63 2.53 -0.33
N SER A 83 5.86 2.32 0.96
CA SER A 83 7.00 1.53 1.45
C SER A 83 6.66 0.71 2.68
N GLY A 84 7.37 -0.42 2.84
CA GLY A 84 7.31 -1.25 4.01
C GLY A 84 5.94 -1.86 4.29
N PHE A 85 5.11 -2.09 3.28
CA PHE A 85 3.80 -2.67 3.46
C PHE A 85 3.87 -4.16 3.75
N ALA A 86 3.16 -4.57 4.79
CA ALA A 86 2.97 -5.95 5.19
C ALA A 86 1.48 -6.27 5.33
N ASP A 87 1.14 -7.52 5.06
CA ASP A 87 -0.20 -8.05 5.29
C ASP A 87 -0.50 -8.07 6.78
N ALA A 88 -1.53 -7.33 7.19
CA ALA A 88 -2.00 -7.24 8.57
C ALA A 88 -3.31 -8.01 8.79
N GLY A 89 -3.70 -8.87 7.85
CA GLY A 89 -4.88 -9.73 7.89
C GLY A 89 -6.12 -9.08 7.27
N ASP A 90 -6.49 -7.90 7.69
CA ASP A 90 -7.64 -7.13 7.20
C ASP A 90 -7.25 -6.04 6.18
N ALA A 91 -6.00 -5.65 6.17
CA ALA A 91 -5.45 -4.58 5.35
C ALA A 91 -3.94 -4.73 5.20
N TRP A 92 -3.37 -3.92 4.34
CA TRP A 92 -1.93 -3.72 4.24
C TRP A 92 -1.53 -2.49 5.02
N ARG A 93 -0.49 -2.58 5.83
CA ARG A 93 0.02 -1.50 6.67
C ARG A 93 1.47 -1.20 6.35
N GLY A 94 1.77 0.05 6.18
CA GLY A 94 3.10 0.54 5.85
C GLY A 94 3.19 2.05 5.98
N ARG A 95 3.93 2.68 5.06
CA ARG A 95 4.14 4.13 5.05
C ARG A 95 3.86 4.69 3.66
N ILE A 96 3.33 5.91 3.65
CA ILE A 96 3.13 6.70 2.43
C ILE A 96 3.93 7.99 2.52
N TYR A 97 4.69 8.27 1.47
CA TYR A 97 5.43 9.53 1.31
C TYR A 97 4.63 10.50 0.44
N ASP A 98 4.46 11.70 0.93
CA ASP A 98 3.83 12.81 0.19
C ASP A 98 4.90 13.76 -0.34
N PRO A 99 5.20 13.76 -1.66
CA PRO A 99 6.21 14.63 -2.23
C PRO A 99 5.86 16.12 -2.17
N LYS A 100 4.58 16.47 -2.04
CA LYS A 100 4.14 17.86 -1.94
C LYS A 100 4.54 18.49 -0.63
N SER A 101 4.47 17.72 0.46
CA SER A 101 4.83 18.20 1.79
C SER A 101 6.21 17.73 2.26
N GLY A 102 6.79 16.72 1.60
CA GLY A 102 8.01 16.06 2.04
C GLY A 102 7.84 15.21 3.29
N ARG A 103 6.61 14.85 3.65
CA ARG A 103 6.29 14.09 4.85
C ARG A 103 5.96 12.64 4.55
N THR A 104 6.29 11.79 5.51
CA THR A 104 5.93 10.38 5.50
C THR A 104 4.92 10.11 6.61
N TYR A 105 3.85 9.40 6.25
CA TYR A 105 2.76 9.06 7.15
C TYR A 105 2.63 7.55 7.32
N LYS A 106 2.07 7.12 8.44
CA LYS A 106 1.52 5.75 8.54
C LYS A 106 0.42 5.58 7.51
N SER A 107 0.37 4.42 6.87
CA SER A 107 -0.58 4.18 5.79
C SER A 107 -1.27 2.84 5.95
N ILE A 108 -2.54 2.82 5.58
CA ILE A 108 -3.38 1.64 5.53
C ILE A 108 -3.95 1.56 4.12
N VAL A 109 -3.75 0.43 3.46
CA VAL A 109 -4.25 0.20 2.11
C VAL A 109 -5.11 -1.04 2.08
N ARG A 110 -6.28 -0.93 1.45
CA ARG A 110 -7.21 -2.04 1.24
C ARG A 110 -7.68 -2.08 -0.21
N ARG A 111 -7.73 -3.27 -0.76
CA ARG A 111 -8.45 -3.47 -2.02
C ARG A 111 -9.94 -3.56 -1.74
N GLN A 112 -10.72 -2.71 -2.42
CA GLN A 112 -12.17 -2.65 -2.25
C GLN A 112 -12.87 -3.69 -3.13
N PRO A 113 -14.13 -4.07 -2.79
CA PRO A 113 -14.91 -5.00 -3.61
C PRO A 113 -15.11 -4.56 -5.05
N ASP A 114 -15.12 -3.24 -5.34
CA ASP A 114 -15.22 -2.68 -6.68
C ASP A 114 -13.90 -2.74 -7.47
N GLY A 115 -12.83 -3.25 -6.88
CA GLY A 115 -11.51 -3.36 -7.48
C GLY A 115 -10.60 -2.16 -7.30
N SER A 116 -11.08 -1.06 -6.71
CA SER A 116 -10.25 0.10 -6.36
C SER A 116 -9.38 -0.15 -5.13
N LEU A 117 -8.39 0.69 -4.91
CA LEU A 117 -7.66 0.77 -3.64
C LEU A 117 -8.18 1.94 -2.80
N LYS A 118 -8.45 1.66 -1.54
CA LYS A 118 -8.58 2.67 -0.51
C LYS A 118 -7.22 2.87 0.13
N VAL A 119 -6.64 4.05 -0.09
CA VAL A 119 -5.30 4.42 0.40
C VAL A 119 -5.44 5.49 1.46
N GLN A 120 -5.01 5.20 2.67
CA GLN A 120 -5.09 6.12 3.80
C GLN A 120 -3.69 6.52 4.26
N GLY A 121 -3.52 7.81 4.53
CA GLY A 121 -2.38 8.35 5.25
C GLY A 121 -2.85 8.91 6.59
N CYS A 122 -2.22 8.51 7.69
CA CYS A 122 -2.72 8.78 9.04
C CYS A 122 -1.70 9.52 9.89
N ILE A 123 -2.18 10.53 10.65
CA ILE A 123 -1.48 11.13 11.78
C ILE A 123 -2.26 10.73 13.02
N ALA A 124 -1.63 9.96 13.91
CA ALA A 124 -2.30 9.31 15.02
C ALA A 124 -3.53 8.51 14.52
N PHE A 125 -4.74 8.84 14.97
CA PHE A 125 -5.98 8.20 14.54
C PHE A 125 -6.78 8.99 13.48
N ILE A 126 -6.23 10.10 12.99
CA ILE A 126 -6.84 10.92 11.93
C ILE A 126 -6.23 10.50 10.59
N CYS A 127 -7.07 9.99 9.69
CA CYS A 127 -6.64 9.53 8.37
C CYS A 127 -7.29 10.34 7.25
N GLN A 128 -6.49 10.69 6.26
CA GLN A 128 -6.99 11.15 4.96
C GLN A 128 -7.06 9.96 4.00
N THR A 129 -8.11 9.89 3.23
CA THR A 129 -8.41 8.77 2.33
C THR A 129 -8.37 9.22 0.89
N GLN A 130 -7.71 8.40 0.05
CA GLN A 130 -7.75 8.49 -1.40
C GLN A 130 -8.27 7.17 -1.97
N HIS A 131 -8.94 7.26 -3.12
CA HIS A 131 -9.34 6.09 -3.91
C HIS A 131 -8.54 6.05 -5.20
N TRP A 132 -7.77 4.98 -5.37
CA TRP A 132 -6.98 4.75 -6.58
C TRP A 132 -7.67 3.68 -7.42
N VAL A 133 -7.71 3.89 -8.73
CA VAL A 133 -8.37 2.97 -9.66
C VAL A 133 -7.35 2.14 -10.44
N PRO A 134 -7.68 0.88 -10.78
CA PRO A 134 -6.75 0.03 -11.51
C PRO A 134 -6.54 0.54 -12.93
N VAL A 135 -5.32 0.36 -13.43
CA VAL A 135 -4.89 0.66 -14.80
C VAL A 135 -4.39 -0.61 -15.46
N LYS A 136 -4.78 -0.82 -16.70
CA LYS A 136 -4.28 -1.95 -17.51
C LYS A 136 -2.92 -1.66 -18.13
#